data_b94da9215bde1c78cc841156ccd8476f
#
_entry.id   b94da9215bde1c78cc841156ccd8476f
#
_cell.length_a   1.000
_cell.length_b   1.000
_cell.length_c   1.000
_cell.angle_alpha   90.00
_cell.angle_beta   90.00
_cell.angle_gamma   90.00
#
_symmetry.space_group_name_H-M   'P 1'
#
loop_
_entity.id
_entity.type
_entity.pdbx_description
1 polymer ?
#
loop_
_entity_poly.entity_id
_entity_poly.type
_entity_poly.pdbx_seq_one_letter_code
_entity_poly.pdbx_strand_id
1 'polypeptide(L)'
;TGRDQMQALTGLFAKQFGTPNYAAHGGFCSVNMAAGMIYTIGGSFWEFGGPDLERAKLFVMIGTAEDHHSNPLKMQISKFKRQGGKFISINPVRTGYSAIADEWIPIKPGTDGALFLALINEIIRQGLFDREFLTQYSNAPELVNMDEASTEHGMFVRFEVPHEEGCFDPQNKLWWDRESDRPIAMHTPGADPYFLGEYKLDDGTPVKPSFQLLVDRVKEYTAAWASKITGIPEETIIRLAHEMGITARDEKIELPIPWTDTWGNEHQTVTGNPVAFHAMRGLAAHSNGFQTVRALSILMSILGTIDRPGGFRHKAPFPRPIPPCAKPPNDSRAVKPNSPLDGMPLGWPADPDDLFVNDDGSPVRLDKAFSWEYPLSVHGMMHNAVTNAWRGDPYKIDTLMVFMANIAWNSSMNTSGVREMLNDRDDDGQYKIPFLIVADAFQSETVAYADLVLPDTTYLERHDVMSMLDRPISEYDGPADSVRIPVLPPTGECRPFQDVLIELGSRLKLPAFTSADGSRKFRDYPDFVVNYETSPGSGIGFLAGWRGKGGEKFMKGEPNPK
;
A
#
# COMPACT_ATOMS: atom_id res chain seq x y z
N THR A 1 -10.09 -11.64 9.63
CA THR A 1 -10.88 -10.56 10.23
C THR A 1 -11.64 -9.90 9.10
N GLY A 2 -12.93 -9.72 9.15
CA GLY A 2 -13.72 -9.03 8.12
C GLY A 2 -13.31 -7.56 7.90
N ARG A 3 -12.00 -7.33 7.73
CA ARG A 3 -11.36 -6.02 7.71
C ARG A 3 -11.99 -5.09 6.67
N ASP A 4 -12.11 -5.58 5.45
CA ASP A 4 -12.54 -4.73 4.34
C ASP A 4 -13.99 -4.29 4.49
N GLN A 5 -14.86 -5.19 4.90
CA GLN A 5 -16.28 -4.88 5.06
C GLN A 5 -16.57 -4.18 6.39
N MET A 6 -15.85 -4.50 7.45
CA MET A 6 -15.94 -3.75 8.70
C MET A 6 -15.43 -2.33 8.50
N GLN A 7 -14.34 -2.14 7.79
CA GLN A 7 -13.82 -0.83 7.45
C GLN A 7 -14.80 -0.05 6.57
N ALA A 8 -15.44 -0.71 5.61
CA ALA A 8 -16.46 -0.09 4.78
C ALA A 8 -17.68 0.37 5.61
N LEU A 9 -18.17 -0.45 6.53
CA LEU A 9 -19.30 -0.11 7.39
C LEU A 9 -18.97 1.01 8.39
N THR A 10 -17.81 0.94 9.05
CA THR A 10 -17.36 1.99 9.99
C THR A 10 -17.07 3.30 9.25
N GLY A 11 -16.45 3.24 8.08
CA GLY A 11 -16.24 4.40 7.22
C GLY A 11 -17.56 5.02 6.74
N LEU A 12 -18.52 4.19 6.33
CA LEU A 12 -19.86 4.65 5.98
C LEU A 12 -20.54 5.34 7.16
N PHE A 13 -20.46 4.75 8.35
CA PHE A 13 -21.02 5.35 9.56
C PHE A 13 -20.38 6.71 9.86
N ALA A 14 -19.06 6.82 9.86
CA ALA A 14 -18.33 8.06 10.09
C ALA A 14 -18.70 9.12 9.04
N LYS A 15 -18.76 8.75 7.77
CA LYS A 15 -19.17 9.65 6.68
C LYS A 15 -20.61 10.15 6.86
N GLN A 16 -21.54 9.28 7.19
CA GLN A 16 -22.95 9.64 7.41
C GLN A 16 -23.13 10.49 8.66
N PHE A 17 -22.36 10.23 9.71
CA PHE A 17 -22.32 11.04 10.92
C PHE A 17 -21.73 12.44 10.67
N GLY A 18 -20.87 12.58 9.66
CA GLY A 18 -20.23 13.84 9.28
C GLY A 18 -18.92 14.12 10.03
N THR A 19 -18.25 13.08 10.57
CA THR A 19 -16.95 13.27 11.20
C THR A 19 -15.80 12.90 10.27
N PRO A 20 -14.76 13.75 10.16
CA PRO A 20 -13.51 13.39 9.50
C PRO A 20 -12.58 12.53 10.36
N ASN A 21 -12.90 12.39 11.66
CA ASN A 21 -12.05 11.71 12.63
C ASN A 21 -12.26 10.20 12.58
N TYR A 22 -11.64 9.57 11.61
CA TYR A 22 -11.67 8.12 11.43
C TYR A 22 -10.26 7.59 11.22
N ALA A 23 -9.84 6.65 12.03
CA ALA A 23 -8.55 5.99 11.92
C ALA A 23 -8.73 4.47 11.96
N ALA A 24 -8.00 3.77 11.10
CA ALA A 24 -8.02 2.31 11.03
C ALA A 24 -6.62 1.73 11.24
N HIS A 25 -6.55 0.49 11.72
CA HIS A 25 -5.29 -0.21 12.03
C HIS A 25 -4.29 -0.23 10.87
N GLY A 26 -4.75 -0.14 9.63
CA GLY A 26 -3.88 -0.07 8.46
C GLY A 26 -2.74 0.94 8.57
N GLY A 27 -2.96 2.05 9.26
CA GLY A 27 -1.96 3.07 9.51
C GLY A 27 -0.71 2.56 10.26
N PHE A 28 -0.87 1.61 11.18
CA PHE A 28 0.27 0.95 11.86
C PHE A 28 0.85 -0.20 11.08
N CYS A 29 0.02 -0.85 10.29
CA CYS A 29 0.35 -2.16 9.75
C CYS A 29 1.25 -2.07 8.53
N SER A 30 0.93 -1.19 7.58
CA SER A 30 1.53 -1.29 6.26
C SER A 30 1.49 0.02 5.49
N VAL A 31 1.21 1.14 6.15
CA VAL A 31 1.22 2.43 5.44
C VAL A 31 2.58 2.72 4.81
N ASN A 32 3.68 2.37 5.49
CA ASN A 32 5.02 2.52 4.94
C ASN A 32 5.22 1.68 3.67
N MET A 33 4.60 0.50 3.61
CA MET A 33 4.61 -0.34 2.41
C MET A 33 3.82 0.33 1.28
N ALA A 34 2.60 0.77 1.55
CA ALA A 34 1.76 1.43 0.57
C ALA A 34 2.39 2.75 0.08
N ALA A 35 2.78 3.63 1.00
CA ALA A 35 3.37 4.92 0.66
C ALA A 35 4.73 4.76 -0.06
N GLY A 36 5.60 3.87 0.42
CA GLY A 36 6.89 3.61 -0.21
C GLY A 36 6.75 3.14 -1.66
N MET A 37 5.76 2.30 -1.95
CA MET A 37 5.45 1.86 -3.31
C MET A 37 4.84 2.97 -4.16
N ILE A 38 3.84 3.71 -3.65
CA ILE A 38 3.21 4.83 -4.36
C ILE A 38 4.25 5.86 -4.79
N TYR A 39 5.17 6.22 -3.89
CA TYR A 39 6.21 7.21 -4.15
C TYR A 39 7.42 6.69 -4.96
N THR A 40 7.39 5.44 -5.36
CA THR A 40 8.48 4.85 -6.17
C THR A 40 7.97 4.32 -7.50
N ILE A 41 6.85 3.60 -7.50
CA ILE A 41 6.31 2.94 -8.69
C ILE A 41 4.88 3.38 -9.02
N GLY A 42 4.37 4.42 -8.36
CA GLY A 42 3.06 5.01 -8.65
C GLY A 42 1.85 4.21 -8.19
N GLY A 43 2.03 3.14 -7.44
CA GLY A 43 0.94 2.32 -6.95
C GLY A 43 1.33 1.43 -5.77
N SER A 44 0.36 1.02 -4.99
CA SER A 44 0.57 0.14 -3.84
C SER A 44 0.23 -1.31 -4.17
N PHE A 45 1.11 -2.24 -3.78
CA PHE A 45 0.82 -3.68 -3.87
C PHE A 45 0.20 -4.27 -2.59
N TRP A 46 0.03 -3.48 -1.60
CA TRP A 46 -0.39 -3.81 -0.24
C TRP A 46 -1.38 -4.99 -0.14
N GLU A 47 -2.33 -5.09 -1.04
CA GLU A 47 -3.32 -6.17 -1.05
C GLU A 47 -3.33 -6.96 -2.36
N PHE A 48 -2.56 -6.55 -3.36
CA PHE A 48 -2.74 -6.93 -4.75
C PHE A 48 -1.47 -7.42 -5.44
N GLY A 49 -0.40 -7.64 -4.70
CA GLY A 49 0.86 -8.08 -5.27
C GLY A 49 1.34 -9.40 -4.69
N GLY A 50 2.15 -10.08 -5.44
CA GLY A 50 2.77 -11.32 -5.00
C GLY A 50 3.79 -11.86 -5.98
N PRO A 51 4.61 -12.80 -5.52
CA PRO A 51 5.59 -13.46 -6.37
C PRO A 51 4.90 -14.38 -7.39
N ASP A 52 5.37 -14.36 -8.64
CA ASP A 52 4.99 -15.36 -9.65
C ASP A 52 5.88 -16.60 -9.53
N LEU A 53 5.59 -17.45 -8.54
CA LEU A 53 6.39 -18.65 -8.24
C LEU A 53 6.23 -19.77 -9.28
N GLU A 54 5.26 -19.69 -10.17
CA GLU A 54 5.11 -20.68 -11.25
C GLU A 54 6.22 -20.55 -12.28
N ARG A 55 6.76 -19.32 -12.45
CA ARG A 55 7.74 -19.00 -13.49
C ARG A 55 9.05 -18.47 -12.93
N ALA A 56 9.10 -18.13 -11.65
CA ALA A 56 10.34 -17.67 -11.01
C ALA A 56 11.43 -18.74 -11.05
N LYS A 57 12.69 -18.30 -11.07
CA LYS A 57 13.88 -19.12 -10.88
C LYS A 57 14.56 -18.84 -9.55
N LEU A 58 14.52 -17.60 -9.12
CA LEU A 58 15.00 -17.14 -7.82
C LEU A 58 13.85 -16.49 -7.05
N PHE A 59 13.63 -16.93 -5.83
CA PHE A 59 12.64 -16.35 -4.93
C PHE A 59 13.30 -15.85 -3.65
N VAL A 60 13.09 -14.58 -3.33
CA VAL A 60 13.65 -13.93 -2.13
C VAL A 60 12.52 -13.46 -1.23
N MET A 61 12.43 -14.07 -0.07
CA MET A 61 11.45 -13.70 0.97
C MET A 61 12.16 -12.95 2.10
N ILE A 62 11.60 -11.81 2.50
CA ILE A 62 12.26 -10.89 3.42
C ILE A 62 11.32 -10.54 4.56
N GLY A 63 11.79 -10.74 5.80
CA GLY A 63 11.07 -10.32 7.00
C GLY A 63 9.73 -11.02 7.25
N THR A 64 9.52 -12.20 6.69
CA THR A 64 8.29 -12.98 6.84
C THR A 64 8.57 -14.27 7.61
N ALA A 65 7.92 -14.44 8.74
CA ALA A 65 8.14 -15.56 9.67
C ALA A 65 6.89 -16.43 9.92
N GLU A 66 5.86 -16.31 9.11
CA GLU A 66 4.58 -17.00 9.29
C GLU A 66 4.70 -18.49 8.98
N ASP A 67 4.92 -19.31 10.01
CA ASP A 67 5.13 -20.74 9.88
C ASP A 67 4.00 -21.61 10.44
N HIS A 68 3.14 -21.04 11.27
CA HIS A 68 2.16 -21.82 12.02
C HIS A 68 0.80 -21.95 11.33
N HIS A 69 0.59 -21.25 10.22
CA HIS A 69 -0.68 -21.28 9.51
C HIS A 69 -0.60 -22.13 8.25
N SER A 70 -1.66 -22.87 7.99
CA SER A 70 -1.88 -23.48 6.68
C SER A 70 -1.92 -22.38 5.65
N ASN A 71 -0.85 -22.25 4.89
CA ASN A 71 -0.67 -21.13 3.99
C ASN A 71 -0.47 -21.67 2.56
N PRO A 72 -1.34 -21.30 1.62
CA PRO A 72 -1.19 -21.66 0.20
C PRO A 72 0.19 -21.30 -0.37
N LEU A 73 0.84 -20.26 0.15
CA LEU A 73 2.19 -19.89 -0.27
C LEU A 73 3.22 -21.02 0.00
N LYS A 74 3.07 -21.79 1.09
CA LYS A 74 3.94 -22.98 1.34
C LYS A 74 3.79 -24.02 0.25
N MET A 75 2.58 -24.24 -0.24
CA MET A 75 2.33 -25.16 -1.35
C MET A 75 2.98 -24.66 -2.65
N GLN A 76 2.87 -23.37 -2.91
CA GLN A 76 3.51 -22.74 -4.08
C GLN A 76 5.04 -22.82 -3.98
N ILE A 77 5.63 -22.53 -2.82
CA ILE A 77 7.07 -22.69 -2.58
C ILE A 77 7.51 -24.14 -2.80
N SER A 78 6.71 -25.10 -2.34
CA SER A 78 7.00 -26.52 -2.55
C SER A 78 6.96 -26.90 -4.05
N LYS A 79 6.00 -26.38 -4.82
CA LYS A 79 5.94 -26.55 -6.28
C LYS A 79 7.16 -25.90 -6.95
N PHE A 80 7.46 -24.66 -6.59
CA PHE A 80 8.60 -23.88 -7.08
C PHE A 80 9.95 -24.62 -6.89
N LYS A 81 10.21 -25.11 -5.69
CA LYS A 81 11.45 -25.87 -5.39
C LYS A 81 11.54 -27.17 -6.20
N ARG A 82 10.42 -27.87 -6.40
CA ARG A 82 10.38 -29.08 -7.24
C ARG A 82 10.68 -28.82 -8.71
N GLN A 83 10.44 -27.59 -9.18
CA GLN A 83 10.78 -27.14 -10.52
C GLN A 83 12.24 -26.68 -10.64
N GLY A 84 13.03 -26.76 -9.57
CA GLY A 84 14.44 -26.37 -9.54
C GLY A 84 14.68 -24.91 -9.16
N GLY A 85 13.64 -24.19 -8.73
CA GLY A 85 13.78 -22.82 -8.25
C GLY A 85 14.53 -22.74 -6.92
N LYS A 86 15.35 -21.70 -6.75
CA LYS A 86 16.12 -21.43 -5.52
C LYS A 86 15.35 -20.45 -4.62
N PHE A 87 15.13 -20.84 -3.38
CA PHE A 87 14.48 -20.04 -2.35
C PHE A 87 15.47 -19.51 -1.31
N ILE A 88 15.58 -18.17 -1.22
CA ILE A 88 16.38 -17.47 -0.22
C ILE A 88 15.44 -16.78 0.77
N SER A 89 15.69 -16.98 2.06
CA SER A 89 15.00 -16.27 3.15
C SER A 89 15.95 -15.34 3.87
N ILE A 90 15.64 -14.04 3.89
CA ILE A 90 16.37 -13.04 4.65
C ILE A 90 15.52 -12.67 5.86
N ASN A 91 15.94 -13.10 7.04
CA ASN A 91 15.14 -12.97 8.26
C ASN A 91 16.03 -12.99 9.50
N PRO A 92 15.76 -12.16 10.53
CA PRO A 92 16.52 -12.19 11.79
C PRO A 92 16.50 -13.54 12.50
N VAL A 93 15.43 -14.31 12.33
CA VAL A 93 15.19 -15.56 13.04
C VAL A 93 14.98 -16.71 12.04
N ARG A 94 15.63 -17.85 12.27
CA ARG A 94 15.47 -19.05 11.47
C ARG A 94 14.23 -19.83 11.89
N THR A 95 13.07 -19.32 11.55
CA THR A 95 11.78 -19.97 11.80
C THR A 95 10.92 -19.97 10.55
N GLY A 96 9.83 -20.71 10.56
CA GLY A 96 8.84 -20.70 9.51
C GLY A 96 9.41 -20.92 8.11
N TYR A 97 9.24 -19.97 7.26
CA TYR A 97 9.75 -20.04 5.89
C TYR A 97 11.26 -20.17 5.80
N SER A 98 12.00 -19.59 6.74
CA SER A 98 13.46 -19.70 6.77
C SER A 98 13.93 -21.14 7.00
N ALA A 99 13.11 -21.99 7.63
CA ALA A 99 13.44 -23.40 7.86
C ALA A 99 13.36 -24.25 6.60
N ILE A 100 12.54 -23.83 5.61
CA ILE A 100 12.37 -24.54 4.33
C ILE A 100 13.10 -23.86 3.17
N ALA A 101 13.78 -22.73 3.42
CA ALA A 101 14.60 -22.05 2.42
C ALA A 101 15.84 -22.88 2.05
N ASP A 102 16.32 -22.75 0.81
CA ASP A 102 17.60 -23.32 0.38
C ASP A 102 18.78 -22.57 1.01
N GLU A 103 18.56 -21.27 1.28
CA GLU A 103 19.52 -20.43 1.98
C GLU A 103 18.77 -19.50 2.95
N TRP A 104 19.25 -19.47 4.21
CA TRP A 104 18.81 -18.50 5.19
C TRP A 104 19.94 -17.51 5.48
N ILE A 105 19.64 -16.23 5.35
CA ILE A 105 20.56 -15.12 5.59
C ILE A 105 20.07 -14.35 6.81
N PRO A 106 20.77 -14.45 7.95
CA PRO A 106 20.45 -13.66 9.13
C PRO A 106 20.74 -12.18 8.89
N ILE A 107 19.82 -11.31 9.31
CA ILE A 107 19.96 -9.87 9.21
C ILE A 107 19.60 -9.22 10.54
N LYS A 108 20.29 -8.15 10.92
CA LYS A 108 19.88 -7.35 12.09
C LYS A 108 18.54 -6.66 11.81
N PRO A 109 17.56 -6.73 12.75
CA PRO A 109 16.27 -6.08 12.56
C PRO A 109 16.37 -4.60 12.20
N GLY A 110 15.55 -4.14 11.23
CA GLY A 110 15.49 -2.74 10.81
C GLY A 110 16.63 -2.27 9.90
N THR A 111 17.49 -3.17 9.44
CA THR A 111 18.65 -2.82 8.59
C THR A 111 18.51 -3.22 7.13
N ASP A 112 17.33 -3.70 6.74
CA ASP A 112 17.04 -4.18 5.38
C ASP A 112 17.28 -3.09 4.31
N GLY A 113 16.99 -1.83 4.64
CA GLY A 113 17.27 -0.71 3.74
C GLY A 113 18.74 -0.58 3.35
N ALA A 114 19.66 -0.83 4.30
CA ALA A 114 21.09 -0.82 4.02
C ALA A 114 21.49 -1.98 3.08
N LEU A 115 20.87 -3.16 3.25
CA LEU A 115 21.08 -4.28 2.33
C LEU A 115 20.62 -3.92 0.92
N PHE A 116 19.40 -3.37 0.76
CA PHE A 116 18.86 -3.05 -0.57
C PHE A 116 19.69 -1.97 -1.27
N LEU A 117 20.13 -0.94 -0.57
CA LEU A 117 20.98 0.09 -1.15
C LEU A 117 22.32 -0.48 -1.64
N ALA A 118 22.91 -1.41 -0.90
CA ALA A 118 24.15 -2.07 -1.33
C ALA A 118 23.91 -3.03 -2.51
N LEU A 119 22.79 -3.76 -2.53
CA LEU A 119 22.41 -4.60 -3.67
C LEU A 119 22.21 -3.76 -4.95
N ILE A 120 21.53 -2.62 -4.82
CA ILE A 120 21.36 -1.66 -5.94
C ILE A 120 22.73 -1.19 -6.45
N ASN A 121 23.61 -0.74 -5.54
CA ASN A 121 24.95 -0.31 -5.92
C ASN A 121 25.74 -1.40 -6.64
N GLU A 122 25.75 -2.63 -6.11
CA GLU A 122 26.47 -3.75 -6.71
C GLU A 122 25.90 -4.16 -8.07
N ILE A 123 24.58 -4.20 -8.25
CA ILE A 123 23.93 -4.49 -9.52
C ILE A 123 24.30 -3.43 -10.57
N ILE A 124 24.27 -2.15 -10.20
CA ILE A 124 24.66 -1.05 -11.10
C ILE A 124 26.14 -1.14 -11.44
N ARG A 125 27.02 -1.32 -10.45
CA ARG A 125 28.47 -1.43 -10.64
C ARG A 125 28.87 -2.60 -11.54
N GLN A 126 28.15 -3.71 -11.47
CA GLN A 126 28.36 -4.88 -12.32
C GLN A 126 27.65 -4.79 -13.68
N GLY A 127 26.87 -3.74 -13.95
CA GLY A 127 26.12 -3.57 -15.19
C GLY A 127 24.99 -4.59 -15.37
N LEU A 128 24.43 -5.09 -14.27
CA LEU A 128 23.44 -6.18 -14.25
C LEU A 128 21.98 -5.69 -14.23
N PHE A 129 21.74 -4.40 -14.37
CA PHE A 129 20.39 -3.83 -14.45
C PHE A 129 19.74 -4.06 -15.80
N ASP A 130 18.42 -4.15 -15.86
CA ASP A 130 17.64 -4.31 -17.09
C ASP A 130 17.41 -2.96 -17.76
N ARG A 131 18.30 -2.62 -18.73
CA ARG A 131 18.26 -1.36 -19.46
C ARG A 131 16.96 -1.20 -20.27
N GLU A 132 16.47 -2.27 -20.91
CA GLU A 132 15.27 -2.24 -21.73
C GLU A 132 14.04 -1.90 -20.90
N PHE A 133 13.85 -2.60 -19.78
CA PHE A 133 12.77 -2.31 -18.84
C PHE A 133 12.82 -0.87 -18.33
N LEU A 134 14.00 -0.40 -17.92
CA LEU A 134 14.17 0.95 -17.40
C LEU A 134 13.90 2.03 -18.45
N THR A 135 14.25 1.79 -19.71
CA THR A 135 13.96 2.72 -20.80
C THR A 135 12.46 2.86 -21.06
N GLN A 136 11.74 1.72 -21.05
CA GLN A 136 10.34 1.69 -21.45
C GLN A 136 9.37 2.02 -20.31
N TYR A 137 9.70 1.65 -19.05
CA TYR A 137 8.75 1.64 -17.96
C TYR A 137 9.19 2.43 -16.73
N SER A 138 10.24 3.23 -16.84
CA SER A 138 10.73 4.06 -15.74
C SER A 138 11.18 5.44 -16.21
N ASN A 139 11.39 6.33 -15.24
CA ASN A 139 11.95 7.64 -15.47
C ASN A 139 13.49 7.65 -15.54
N ALA A 140 14.14 6.49 -15.60
CA ALA A 140 15.61 6.37 -15.57
C ALA A 140 16.34 7.26 -16.60
N PRO A 141 15.89 7.36 -17.87
CA PRO A 141 16.56 8.22 -18.86
C PRO A 141 16.08 9.67 -18.85
N GLU A 142 15.04 10.01 -18.08
CA GLU A 142 14.47 11.36 -18.07
C GLU A 142 15.44 12.39 -17.50
N LEU A 143 15.58 13.53 -18.17
CA LEU A 143 16.51 14.59 -17.78
C LEU A 143 15.96 15.40 -16.62
N VAL A 144 16.83 15.66 -15.67
CA VAL A 144 16.56 16.47 -14.47
C VAL A 144 17.38 17.75 -14.54
N ASN A 145 16.78 18.90 -14.26
CA ASN A 145 17.43 20.19 -14.18
C ASN A 145 18.37 20.23 -12.97
N MET A 146 19.64 20.51 -13.20
CA MET A 146 20.70 20.56 -12.18
C MET A 146 21.19 21.98 -11.89
N ASP A 147 20.52 23.01 -12.38
CA ASP A 147 20.86 24.40 -12.09
C ASP A 147 20.36 24.79 -10.68
N GLU A 148 21.28 24.89 -9.73
CA GLU A 148 20.99 25.27 -8.35
C GLU A 148 20.38 26.67 -8.20
N ALA A 149 20.53 27.55 -9.19
CA ALA A 149 19.95 28.89 -9.18
C ALA A 149 18.52 28.90 -9.73
N SER A 150 18.06 27.82 -10.35
CA SER A 150 16.73 27.70 -10.91
C SER A 150 15.72 27.29 -9.83
N THR A 151 14.50 27.85 -9.91
CA THR A 151 13.34 27.41 -9.12
C THR A 151 12.90 25.97 -9.50
N GLU A 152 13.34 25.49 -10.67
CA GLU A 152 13.08 24.15 -11.17
C GLU A 152 14.22 23.16 -10.89
N HIS A 153 15.18 23.52 -10.03
CA HIS A 153 16.26 22.62 -9.65
C HIS A 153 15.71 21.28 -9.10
N GLY A 154 16.22 20.18 -9.63
CA GLY A 154 15.76 18.84 -9.24
C GLY A 154 14.46 18.37 -9.91
N MET A 155 13.80 19.21 -10.70
CA MET A 155 12.61 18.85 -11.47
C MET A 155 12.97 18.24 -12.83
N PHE A 156 12.07 17.41 -13.37
CA PHE A 156 12.24 16.90 -14.74
C PHE A 156 12.10 18.01 -15.76
N VAL A 157 12.98 18.01 -16.75
CA VAL A 157 12.89 18.93 -17.88
C VAL A 157 11.74 18.50 -18.78
N ARG A 158 10.85 19.46 -19.08
CA ARG A 158 9.64 19.25 -19.86
C ARG A 158 9.59 20.15 -21.07
N PHE A 159 8.92 19.70 -22.12
CA PHE A 159 8.55 20.54 -23.25
C PHE A 159 7.03 20.81 -23.21
N GLU A 160 6.62 21.93 -23.79
CA GLU A 160 5.22 22.31 -23.81
C GLU A 160 4.39 21.37 -24.67
N VAL A 161 3.27 20.93 -24.12
CA VAL A 161 2.24 20.14 -24.81
C VAL A 161 0.88 20.75 -24.55
N PRO A 162 -0.11 20.58 -25.45
CA PRO A 162 -1.48 20.98 -25.17
C PRO A 162 -1.98 20.34 -23.88
N HIS A 163 -2.64 21.13 -23.05
CA HIS A 163 -3.27 20.61 -21.84
C HIS A 163 -4.38 19.64 -22.20
N GLU A 164 -4.30 18.43 -21.66
CA GLU A 164 -5.36 17.42 -21.76
C GLU A 164 -6.06 17.32 -20.41
N GLU A 165 -7.38 17.60 -20.39
CA GLU A 165 -8.15 17.60 -19.16
C GLU A 165 -8.09 16.25 -18.45
N GLY A 166 -7.68 16.26 -17.17
CA GLY A 166 -7.51 15.07 -16.35
C GLY A 166 -6.20 14.31 -16.58
N CYS A 167 -5.27 14.86 -17.35
CA CYS A 167 -3.91 14.34 -17.50
C CYS A 167 -2.95 15.08 -16.57
N PHE A 168 -2.33 14.34 -15.65
CA PHE A 168 -1.37 14.87 -14.67
C PHE A 168 0.05 14.87 -15.17
N ASP A 169 0.41 13.83 -15.91
CA ASP A 169 1.73 13.65 -16.48
C ASP A 169 1.59 13.45 -17.98
N PRO A 170 1.67 14.52 -18.76
CA PRO A 170 1.41 14.49 -20.20
C PRO A 170 2.51 13.79 -21.00
N GLN A 171 3.44 13.07 -20.34
CA GLN A 171 4.55 12.35 -21.01
C GLN A 171 5.40 13.28 -21.88
N ASN A 172 5.71 14.46 -21.38
CA ASN A 172 6.40 15.52 -22.09
C ASN A 172 7.84 15.78 -21.59
N LYS A 173 8.49 14.74 -21.04
CA LYS A 173 9.86 14.85 -20.55
C LYS A 173 10.88 14.63 -21.66
N LEU A 174 12.11 14.98 -21.41
CA LEU A 174 13.21 14.86 -22.37
C LEU A 174 14.15 13.72 -21.98
N TRP A 175 14.69 13.07 -23.02
CA TRP A 175 15.82 12.14 -22.95
C TRP A 175 17.02 12.72 -23.67
N TRP A 176 18.24 12.35 -23.28
CA TRP A 176 19.44 12.62 -24.07
C TRP A 176 19.74 11.42 -24.96
N ASP A 177 19.55 11.59 -26.25
CA ASP A 177 19.69 10.49 -27.20
C ASP A 177 21.15 10.24 -27.59
N ARG A 178 21.55 8.98 -27.69
CA ARG A 178 22.92 8.57 -27.97
C ARG A 178 23.32 8.74 -29.46
N GLU A 179 22.37 8.58 -30.36
CA GLU A 179 22.63 8.66 -31.77
C GLU A 179 22.78 10.11 -32.24
N SER A 180 21.88 10.96 -31.80
CA SER A 180 21.88 12.39 -32.19
C SER A 180 22.71 13.29 -31.26
N ASP A 181 23.12 12.78 -30.10
CA ASP A 181 23.83 13.50 -29.02
C ASP A 181 23.14 14.83 -28.63
N ARG A 182 21.83 14.80 -28.53
CA ARG A 182 20.99 15.96 -28.18
C ARG A 182 19.74 15.54 -27.37
N PRO A 183 19.05 16.51 -26.71
CA PRO A 183 17.77 16.23 -26.06
C PRO A 183 16.69 15.94 -27.10
N ILE A 184 15.91 14.90 -26.87
CA ILE A 184 14.73 14.51 -27.67
C ILE A 184 13.54 14.24 -26.76
N ALA A 185 12.34 14.24 -27.33
CA ALA A 185 11.15 13.85 -26.59
C ALA A 185 11.23 12.37 -26.15
N MET A 186 10.79 12.10 -24.93
CA MET A 186 10.70 10.72 -24.45
C MET A 186 9.85 9.86 -25.40
N HIS A 187 10.16 8.57 -25.45
CA HIS A 187 9.48 7.59 -26.32
C HIS A 187 9.51 7.91 -27.82
N THR A 188 10.42 8.76 -28.26
CA THR A 188 10.66 8.96 -29.71
C THR A 188 11.02 7.62 -30.35
N PRO A 189 10.32 7.18 -31.41
CA PRO A 189 10.64 5.91 -32.07
C PRO A 189 12.09 5.81 -32.50
N GLY A 190 12.75 4.71 -32.10
CA GLY A 190 14.17 4.48 -32.42
C GLY A 190 15.16 5.18 -31.49
N ALA A 191 14.72 5.95 -30.53
CA ALA A 191 15.60 6.58 -29.53
C ALA A 191 16.40 5.57 -28.70
N ASP A 192 17.68 5.84 -28.47
CA ASP A 192 18.53 5.11 -27.51
C ASP A 192 19.07 6.10 -26.45
N PRO A 193 18.33 6.32 -25.35
CA PRO A 193 18.70 7.33 -24.39
C PRO A 193 19.94 6.96 -23.57
N TYR A 194 20.75 7.97 -23.22
CA TYR A 194 21.76 7.83 -22.19
C TYR A 194 21.13 7.72 -20.80
N PHE A 195 21.71 6.87 -19.97
CA PHE A 195 21.37 6.74 -18.55
C PHE A 195 22.36 7.43 -17.63
N LEU A 196 23.56 7.66 -18.15
CA LEU A 196 24.71 8.21 -17.42
C LEU A 196 25.24 9.42 -18.15
N GLY A 197 25.80 10.35 -17.40
CA GLY A 197 26.44 11.54 -17.95
C GLY A 197 25.85 12.83 -17.40
N GLU A 198 26.52 13.91 -17.77
CA GLU A 198 26.13 15.29 -17.48
C GLU A 198 26.07 16.04 -18.80
N TYR A 199 24.98 16.73 -19.05
CA TYR A 199 24.73 17.38 -20.34
C TYR A 199 24.31 18.83 -20.12
N LYS A 200 24.21 19.58 -21.20
CA LYS A 200 23.69 20.96 -21.19
C LYS A 200 22.70 21.14 -22.31
N LEU A 201 21.54 21.72 -21.99
CA LEU A 201 20.58 22.15 -22.98
C LEU A 201 21.11 23.33 -23.82
N ASP A 202 20.42 23.67 -24.90
CA ASP A 202 20.82 24.77 -25.80
C ASP A 202 20.86 26.14 -25.09
N ASP A 203 20.07 26.33 -24.07
CA ASP A 203 20.04 27.52 -23.21
C ASP A 203 21.14 27.53 -22.14
N GLY A 204 21.95 26.47 -22.06
CA GLY A 204 23.04 26.29 -21.12
C GLY A 204 22.63 25.62 -19.78
N THR A 205 21.35 25.27 -19.58
CA THR A 205 20.87 24.60 -18.38
C THR A 205 21.57 23.24 -18.20
N PRO A 206 22.25 22.99 -17.07
CA PRO A 206 22.87 21.69 -16.80
C PRO A 206 21.82 20.67 -16.48
N VAL A 207 21.94 19.46 -17.07
CA VAL A 207 20.98 18.37 -16.88
C VAL A 207 21.68 17.03 -16.70
N LYS A 208 21.04 16.11 -15.96
CA LYS A 208 21.46 14.70 -15.82
C LYS A 208 20.26 13.76 -16.03
N PRO A 209 20.46 12.57 -16.61
CA PRO A 209 19.45 11.51 -16.50
C PRO A 209 19.17 11.17 -15.05
N SER A 210 17.94 10.89 -14.69
CA SER A 210 17.60 10.56 -13.30
C SER A 210 18.33 9.31 -12.78
N PHE A 211 18.66 8.37 -13.65
CA PHE A 211 19.49 7.21 -13.31
C PHE A 211 20.91 7.59 -12.87
N GLN A 212 21.51 8.65 -13.45
CA GLN A 212 22.79 9.17 -12.99
C GLN A 212 22.70 9.67 -11.55
N LEU A 213 21.58 10.31 -11.18
CA LEU A 213 21.36 10.76 -9.79
C LEU A 213 21.25 9.56 -8.84
N LEU A 214 20.61 8.46 -9.27
CA LEU A 214 20.60 7.22 -8.49
C LEU A 214 22.02 6.68 -8.29
N VAL A 215 22.81 6.62 -9.35
CA VAL A 215 24.23 6.17 -9.29
C VAL A 215 25.03 7.05 -8.33
N ASP A 216 24.92 8.38 -8.48
CA ASP A 216 25.60 9.35 -7.61
C ASP A 216 25.18 9.15 -6.13
N ARG A 217 23.93 8.83 -5.88
CA ARG A 217 23.41 8.60 -4.54
C ARG A 217 23.88 7.29 -3.91
N VAL A 218 23.88 6.20 -4.67
CA VAL A 218 24.16 4.87 -4.09
C VAL A 218 25.62 4.49 -4.07
N LYS A 219 26.51 5.20 -4.73
CA LYS A 219 27.94 4.87 -4.84
C LYS A 219 28.66 4.69 -3.50
N GLU A 220 28.22 5.36 -2.45
CA GLU A 220 28.78 5.26 -1.12
C GLU A 220 28.23 4.08 -0.30
N TYR A 221 27.12 3.48 -0.73
CA TYR A 221 26.48 2.36 -0.07
C TYR A 221 27.08 1.03 -0.54
N THR A 222 28.34 0.81 -0.22
CA THR A 222 29.09 -0.40 -0.64
C THR A 222 28.64 -1.64 0.14
N ALA A 223 28.94 -2.83 -0.39
CA ALA A 223 28.72 -4.09 0.32
C ALA A 223 29.45 -4.12 1.70
N ALA A 224 30.66 -3.56 1.78
CA ALA A 224 31.42 -3.40 3.01
C ALA A 224 30.72 -2.48 4.03
N TRP A 225 30.12 -1.37 3.56
CA TRP A 225 29.33 -0.48 4.41
C TRP A 225 28.08 -1.21 4.95
N ALA A 226 27.33 -1.88 4.09
CA ALA A 226 26.12 -2.60 4.48
C ALA A 226 26.42 -3.78 5.42
N SER A 227 27.54 -4.49 5.21
CA SER A 227 27.97 -5.60 6.06
C SER A 227 28.12 -5.17 7.53
N LYS A 228 28.71 -4.00 7.79
CA LYS A 228 28.87 -3.46 9.15
C LYS A 228 27.52 -3.17 9.82
N ILE A 229 26.51 -2.77 9.05
CA ILE A 229 25.18 -2.41 9.54
C ILE A 229 24.33 -3.66 9.73
N THR A 230 24.24 -4.49 8.71
CA THR A 230 23.31 -5.62 8.64
C THR A 230 23.81 -6.87 9.36
N GLY A 231 25.14 -7.01 9.50
CA GLY A 231 25.80 -8.22 9.97
C GLY A 231 25.92 -9.33 8.91
N ILE A 232 25.49 -9.07 7.67
CA ILE A 232 25.65 -10.00 6.54
C ILE A 232 27.07 -9.85 6.01
N PRO A 233 27.83 -10.95 5.76
CA PRO A 233 29.16 -10.87 5.17
C PRO A 233 29.17 -10.14 3.81
N GLU A 234 30.20 -9.35 3.57
CA GLU A 234 30.35 -8.55 2.34
C GLU A 234 30.26 -9.41 1.07
N GLU A 235 30.96 -10.54 1.07
CA GLU A 235 30.95 -11.50 -0.04
C GLU A 235 29.55 -12.08 -0.31
N THR A 236 28.72 -12.22 0.72
CA THR A 236 27.33 -12.67 0.59
C THR A 236 26.50 -11.61 -0.11
N ILE A 237 26.67 -10.33 0.24
CA ILE A 237 25.96 -9.21 -0.41
C ILE A 237 26.33 -9.13 -1.89
N ILE A 238 27.63 -9.19 -2.21
CA ILE A 238 28.12 -9.15 -3.60
C ILE A 238 27.57 -10.34 -4.39
N ARG A 239 27.62 -11.55 -3.83
CA ARG A 239 27.06 -12.75 -4.47
C ARG A 239 25.55 -12.64 -4.69
N LEU A 240 24.78 -12.14 -3.74
CA LEU A 240 23.35 -11.96 -3.87
C LEU A 240 23.01 -10.98 -5.00
N ALA A 241 23.72 -9.85 -5.08
CA ALA A 241 23.54 -8.87 -6.15
C ALA A 241 23.83 -9.50 -7.52
N HIS A 242 24.93 -10.26 -7.61
CA HIS A 242 25.31 -10.96 -8.84
C HIS A 242 24.26 -12.00 -9.25
N GLU A 243 23.83 -12.85 -8.32
CA GLU A 243 22.85 -13.90 -8.56
C GLU A 243 21.50 -13.33 -9.00
N MET A 244 20.99 -12.28 -8.30
CA MET A 244 19.76 -11.60 -8.70
C MET A 244 19.88 -10.97 -10.08
N GLY A 245 20.99 -10.27 -10.36
CA GLY A 245 21.21 -9.58 -11.62
C GLY A 245 21.32 -10.52 -12.82
N ILE A 246 22.10 -11.59 -12.70
CA ILE A 246 22.24 -12.61 -13.75
C ILE A 246 20.90 -13.31 -14.00
N THR A 247 20.22 -13.75 -12.93
CA THR A 247 18.92 -14.43 -13.08
C THR A 247 17.89 -13.53 -13.75
N ALA A 248 17.82 -12.25 -13.37
CA ALA A 248 16.84 -11.33 -13.96
C ALA A 248 17.17 -10.97 -15.40
N ARG A 249 18.46 -10.69 -15.72
CA ARG A 249 18.87 -10.16 -17.03
C ARG A 249 19.11 -11.25 -18.06
N ASP A 250 19.81 -12.32 -17.67
CA ASP A 250 20.35 -13.32 -18.62
C ASP A 250 19.49 -14.58 -18.71
N GLU A 251 18.63 -14.84 -17.72
CA GLU A 251 17.74 -15.99 -17.71
C GLU A 251 16.28 -15.64 -18.03
N LYS A 252 16.08 -14.62 -18.86
CA LYS A 252 14.75 -14.12 -19.24
C LYS A 252 13.83 -15.24 -19.73
N ILE A 253 12.52 -15.05 -19.50
CA ILE A 253 11.46 -15.92 -19.97
C ILE A 253 10.71 -15.20 -21.07
N GLU A 254 10.44 -15.90 -22.18
CA GLU A 254 9.54 -15.41 -23.22
C GLU A 254 8.28 -16.26 -23.26
N LEU A 255 7.13 -15.61 -23.18
CA LEU A 255 5.83 -16.24 -23.31
C LEU A 255 5.14 -15.74 -24.58
N PRO A 256 4.57 -16.63 -25.41
CA PRO A 256 3.87 -16.24 -26.64
C PRO A 256 2.46 -15.70 -26.31
N ILE A 257 2.40 -14.59 -25.60
CA ILE A 257 1.17 -13.92 -25.19
C ILE A 257 1.12 -12.55 -25.87
N PRO A 258 0.26 -12.35 -26.86
CA PRO A 258 0.06 -11.04 -27.48
C PRO A 258 -0.52 -10.04 -26.48
N TRP A 259 -0.01 -8.82 -26.49
CA TRP A 259 -0.50 -7.74 -25.63
C TRP A 259 -0.20 -6.36 -26.24
N THR A 260 -0.92 -5.37 -25.76
CA THR A 260 -0.72 -3.98 -26.16
C THR A 260 -0.26 -3.18 -24.94
N ASP A 261 0.81 -2.42 -25.07
CA ASP A 261 1.32 -1.56 -24.00
C ASP A 261 0.47 -0.29 -23.82
N THR A 262 0.81 0.51 -22.81
CA THR A 262 0.09 1.76 -22.51
C THR A 262 0.26 2.85 -23.57
N TRP A 263 1.21 2.71 -24.46
CA TRP A 263 1.45 3.63 -25.59
C TRP A 263 0.80 3.15 -26.88
N GLY A 264 0.10 2.01 -26.85
CA GLY A 264 -0.59 1.44 -28.01
C GLY A 264 0.26 0.55 -28.90
N ASN A 265 1.50 0.20 -28.50
CA ASN A 265 2.33 -0.71 -29.27
C ASN A 265 1.90 -2.16 -29.05
N GLU A 266 1.80 -2.91 -30.16
CA GLU A 266 1.47 -4.33 -30.13
C GLU A 266 2.72 -5.19 -29.97
N HIS A 267 2.69 -6.10 -29.01
CA HIS A 267 3.74 -7.07 -28.76
C HIS A 267 3.21 -8.48 -28.95
N GLN A 268 3.99 -9.37 -29.54
CA GLN A 268 3.62 -10.78 -29.78
C GLN A 268 4.03 -11.68 -28.63
N THR A 269 4.95 -11.25 -27.79
CA THR A 269 5.46 -11.97 -26.65
C THR A 269 5.54 -11.06 -25.43
N VAL A 270 5.46 -11.66 -24.24
CA VAL A 270 5.77 -10.97 -22.99
C VAL A 270 7.06 -11.55 -22.42
N THR A 271 8.01 -10.66 -22.11
CA THR A 271 9.30 -11.03 -21.52
C THR A 271 9.18 -11.01 -19.99
N GLY A 272 9.71 -12.02 -19.33
CA GLY A 272 9.76 -12.15 -17.88
C GLY A 272 11.18 -12.10 -17.33
N ASN A 273 11.33 -11.51 -16.15
CA ASN A 273 12.58 -11.43 -15.39
C ASN A 273 12.38 -12.27 -14.10
N PRO A 274 12.90 -13.53 -14.06
CA PRO A 274 12.42 -14.56 -13.12
C PRO A 274 13.02 -14.46 -11.70
N VAL A 275 13.07 -13.26 -11.15
CA VAL A 275 13.42 -12.99 -9.74
C VAL A 275 12.20 -12.46 -9.01
N ALA A 276 11.63 -13.29 -8.16
CA ALA A 276 10.44 -12.96 -7.40
C ALA A 276 10.77 -12.53 -5.97
N PHE A 277 10.00 -11.59 -5.46
CA PHE A 277 10.15 -11.08 -4.09
C PHE A 277 8.86 -11.25 -3.29
N HIS A 278 9.02 -11.44 -1.99
CA HIS A 278 7.93 -11.31 -1.03
C HIS A 278 8.42 -10.60 0.23
N ALA A 279 7.83 -9.49 0.52
CA ALA A 279 8.12 -8.69 1.70
C ALA A 279 6.86 -7.96 2.14
N MET A 280 6.70 -7.70 3.43
CA MET A 280 5.57 -6.95 3.94
C MET A 280 5.89 -6.23 5.26
N ARG A 281 5.16 -6.52 6.31
CA ARG A 281 5.25 -5.81 7.58
C ARG A 281 6.61 -5.85 8.25
N GLY A 282 7.34 -6.94 8.11
CA GLY A 282 8.68 -7.08 8.68
C GLY A 282 9.65 -5.97 8.23
N LEU A 283 9.47 -5.43 7.03
CA LEU A 283 10.22 -4.28 6.52
C LEU A 283 9.57 -2.94 6.87
N ALA A 284 8.26 -2.86 6.73
CA ALA A 284 7.54 -1.60 6.76
C ALA A 284 7.32 -1.07 8.19
N ALA A 285 7.22 -1.96 9.17
CA ALA A 285 6.89 -1.60 10.55
C ALA A 285 8.09 -1.08 11.37
N HIS A 286 9.04 -0.42 10.72
CA HIS A 286 10.18 0.24 11.34
C HIS A 286 10.13 1.75 11.09
N SER A 287 10.85 2.53 11.90
CA SER A 287 10.93 3.99 11.74
C SER A 287 11.47 4.43 10.37
N ASN A 288 12.32 3.60 9.75
CA ASN A 288 12.85 3.79 8.40
C ASN A 288 12.08 2.98 7.33
N GLY A 289 10.94 2.40 7.67
CA GLY A 289 10.20 1.46 6.82
C GLY A 289 9.81 2.04 5.46
N PHE A 290 9.40 3.31 5.41
CA PHE A 290 9.10 4.00 4.15
C PHE A 290 10.28 3.98 3.18
N GLN A 291 11.47 4.41 3.64
CA GLN A 291 12.67 4.44 2.78
C GLN A 291 13.17 3.03 2.45
N THR A 292 13.02 2.09 3.36
CA THR A 292 13.34 0.67 3.12
C THR A 292 12.49 0.09 1.98
N VAL A 293 11.20 0.36 1.99
CA VAL A 293 10.28 -0.09 0.92
C VAL A 293 10.59 0.61 -0.41
N ARG A 294 10.93 1.90 -0.39
CA ARG A 294 11.41 2.59 -1.59
C ARG A 294 12.65 1.94 -2.17
N ALA A 295 13.64 1.61 -1.33
CA ALA A 295 14.85 0.93 -1.77
C ALA A 295 14.55 -0.46 -2.37
N LEU A 296 13.63 -1.24 -1.76
CA LEU A 296 13.17 -2.51 -2.34
C LEU A 296 12.49 -2.29 -3.71
N SER A 297 11.66 -1.27 -3.83
CA SER A 297 10.96 -0.95 -5.09
C SER A 297 11.94 -0.55 -6.20
N ILE A 298 12.98 0.22 -5.86
CA ILE A 298 14.07 0.56 -6.79
C ILE A 298 14.84 -0.70 -7.20
N LEU A 299 15.16 -1.59 -6.25
CA LEU A 299 15.83 -2.85 -6.55
C LEU A 299 15.02 -3.70 -7.54
N MET A 300 13.71 -3.85 -7.31
CA MET A 300 12.82 -4.57 -8.24
C MET A 300 12.76 -3.88 -9.61
N SER A 301 12.76 -2.54 -9.64
CA SER A 301 12.73 -1.78 -10.89
C SER A 301 14.01 -1.95 -11.73
N ILE A 302 15.19 -1.88 -11.11
CA ILE A 302 16.45 -2.06 -11.85
C ILE A 302 16.66 -3.50 -12.34
N LEU A 303 16.06 -4.49 -11.66
CA LEU A 303 16.00 -5.87 -12.10
C LEU A 303 14.93 -6.12 -13.18
N GLY A 304 14.03 -5.17 -13.41
CA GLY A 304 12.94 -5.29 -14.37
C GLY A 304 11.88 -6.31 -14.01
N THR A 305 11.68 -6.61 -12.72
CA THR A 305 10.83 -7.72 -12.27
C THR A 305 9.39 -7.34 -12.00
N ILE A 306 9.06 -6.05 -12.01
CA ILE A 306 7.72 -5.56 -11.68
C ILE A 306 6.75 -5.85 -12.83
N ASP A 307 5.63 -6.49 -12.51
CA ASP A 307 4.58 -6.91 -13.46
C ASP A 307 5.12 -7.73 -14.66
N ARG A 308 6.21 -8.47 -14.44
CA ARG A 308 6.81 -9.37 -15.41
C ARG A 308 6.64 -10.84 -15.01
N PRO A 309 6.47 -11.77 -15.97
CA PRO A 309 6.44 -13.21 -15.67
C PRO A 309 7.67 -13.66 -14.88
N GLY A 310 7.45 -14.46 -13.83
CA GLY A 310 8.50 -14.93 -12.93
C GLY A 310 8.99 -13.89 -11.91
N GLY A 311 8.50 -12.66 -11.98
CA GLY A 311 8.86 -11.56 -11.09
C GLY A 311 7.82 -11.30 -10.01
N PHE A 312 7.61 -10.02 -9.72
CA PHE A 312 6.66 -9.54 -8.74
C PHE A 312 5.43 -8.95 -9.43
N ARG A 313 4.28 -9.56 -9.21
CA ARG A 313 3.01 -9.04 -9.72
C ARG A 313 2.52 -7.92 -8.81
N HIS A 314 2.49 -6.72 -9.34
CA HIS A 314 2.04 -5.51 -8.64
C HIS A 314 0.51 -5.32 -8.73
N LYS A 315 -0.06 -5.60 -9.90
CA LYS A 315 -1.49 -5.38 -10.16
C LYS A 315 -2.33 -6.60 -9.81
N ALA A 316 -3.61 -6.33 -9.48
CA ALA A 316 -4.62 -7.35 -9.32
C ALA A 316 -4.72 -8.25 -10.57
N PRO A 317 -5.03 -9.54 -10.41
CA PRO A 317 -5.06 -10.50 -11.51
C PRO A 317 -6.17 -10.27 -12.54
N PHE A 318 -7.05 -9.33 -12.33
CA PHE A 318 -8.14 -9.00 -13.25
C PHE A 318 -7.92 -7.62 -13.87
N PRO A 319 -8.23 -7.46 -15.15
CA PRO A 319 -7.96 -6.22 -15.86
C PRO A 319 -8.81 -5.08 -15.29
N ARG A 320 -8.17 -3.95 -15.05
CA ARG A 320 -8.82 -2.66 -14.83
C ARG A 320 -8.45 -1.76 -16.00
N PRO A 321 -9.38 -0.96 -16.52
CA PRO A 321 -9.03 0.05 -17.49
C PRO A 321 -7.95 0.97 -16.91
N ILE A 322 -6.83 1.09 -17.60
CA ILE A 322 -5.78 2.04 -17.25
C ILE A 322 -6.03 3.27 -18.10
N PRO A 323 -6.35 4.42 -17.52
CA PRO A 323 -6.46 5.65 -18.30
C PRO A 323 -5.08 6.00 -18.90
N PRO A 324 -5.03 6.62 -20.09
CA PRO A 324 -3.78 7.03 -20.73
C PRO A 324 -2.98 8.03 -19.89
N CYS A 325 -3.65 8.76 -18.99
CA CYS A 325 -3.02 9.63 -18.02
C CYS A 325 -3.31 9.17 -16.60
N ALA A 326 -2.34 9.28 -15.70
CA ALA A 326 -2.58 9.06 -14.29
C ALA A 326 -3.61 10.07 -13.79
N LYS A 327 -4.71 9.57 -13.28
CA LYS A 327 -5.78 10.42 -12.74
C LYS A 327 -5.88 10.19 -11.24
N PRO A 328 -5.74 11.20 -10.40
CA PRO A 328 -5.94 11.03 -8.98
C PRO A 328 -7.38 10.60 -8.73
N PRO A 329 -7.57 9.65 -7.82
CA PRO A 329 -8.89 9.14 -7.50
C PRO A 329 -9.76 10.13 -6.72
N ASN A 330 -9.17 11.16 -6.11
CA ASN A 330 -9.86 12.09 -5.20
C ASN A 330 -9.48 13.54 -5.50
N ASP A 331 -10.42 14.44 -5.30
CA ASP A 331 -10.17 15.87 -5.24
C ASP A 331 -9.52 16.19 -3.88
N SER A 332 -8.29 16.69 -3.88
CA SER A 332 -7.58 17.08 -2.64
C SER A 332 -8.34 18.14 -1.85
N ARG A 333 -9.12 18.97 -2.53
CA ARG A 333 -10.00 19.97 -1.92
C ARG A 333 -11.13 19.36 -1.09
N ALA A 334 -11.41 18.06 -1.28
CA ALA A 334 -12.35 17.34 -0.43
C ALA A 334 -11.84 17.11 1.00
N VAL A 335 -10.54 17.23 1.23
CA VAL A 335 -9.94 17.08 2.56
C VAL A 335 -9.88 18.43 3.25
N LYS A 336 -11.04 18.99 3.55
CA LYS A 336 -11.16 20.22 4.35
C LYS A 336 -11.30 19.86 5.84
N PRO A 337 -10.72 20.66 6.75
CA PRO A 337 -11.00 20.51 8.16
C PRO A 337 -12.51 20.45 8.42
N ASN A 338 -12.94 19.53 9.26
CA ASN A 338 -14.37 19.32 9.61
C ASN A 338 -15.28 18.90 8.45
N SER A 339 -14.74 18.39 7.36
CA SER A 339 -15.54 17.78 6.30
C SER A 339 -15.38 16.26 6.30
N PRO A 340 -16.44 15.50 5.94
CA PRO A 340 -16.36 14.05 5.79
C PRO A 340 -15.29 13.66 4.77
N LEU A 341 -14.52 12.61 5.06
CA LEU A 341 -13.53 12.07 4.14
C LEU A 341 -14.23 11.16 3.11
N ASP A 342 -13.98 11.39 1.84
CA ASP A 342 -14.39 10.49 0.76
C ASP A 342 -13.34 9.40 0.54
N GLY A 343 -13.30 8.43 1.45
CA GLY A 343 -12.37 7.33 1.38
C GLY A 343 -10.96 7.65 1.91
N MET A 344 -10.04 6.73 1.70
CA MET A 344 -8.65 6.92 2.12
C MET A 344 -7.90 7.78 1.11
N PRO A 345 -7.27 8.86 1.54
CA PRO A 345 -6.55 9.76 0.64
C PRO A 345 -5.19 9.17 0.24
N LEU A 346 -5.17 7.98 -0.34
CA LEU A 346 -3.98 7.36 -0.93
C LEU A 346 -3.84 7.72 -2.42
N GLY A 347 -4.61 8.69 -2.90
CA GLY A 347 -4.51 9.22 -4.25
C GLY A 347 -3.70 10.51 -4.28
N TRP A 348 -3.17 10.81 -5.44
CA TRP A 348 -2.56 12.10 -5.71
C TRP A 348 -3.65 13.18 -5.82
N PRO A 349 -3.44 14.38 -5.26
CA PRO A 349 -4.38 15.47 -5.46
C PRO A 349 -4.42 15.92 -6.92
N ALA A 350 -5.49 16.61 -7.26
CA ALA A 350 -5.69 17.14 -8.61
C ALA A 350 -4.65 18.22 -8.97
N ASP A 351 -4.28 19.03 -8.00
CA ASP A 351 -3.26 20.04 -8.14
C ASP A 351 -2.20 19.83 -7.05
N PRO A 352 -0.91 19.71 -7.40
CA PRO A 352 0.15 19.62 -6.41
C PRO A 352 0.17 20.77 -5.40
N ASP A 353 -0.24 21.97 -5.80
CA ASP A 353 -0.30 23.13 -4.92
C ASP A 353 -1.37 22.98 -3.83
N ASP A 354 -2.43 22.22 -4.08
CA ASP A 354 -3.44 21.88 -3.09
C ASP A 354 -2.90 21.02 -1.91
N LEU A 355 -1.68 20.49 -2.04
CA LEU A 355 -1.07 19.66 -1.01
C LEU A 355 -0.49 20.45 0.16
N PHE A 356 -0.09 21.68 -0.06
CA PHE A 356 0.79 22.40 0.86
C PHE A 356 0.13 23.55 1.57
N VAL A 357 -0.94 24.08 1.02
CA VAL A 357 -1.65 25.24 1.56
C VAL A 357 -3.17 25.05 1.52
N ASN A 358 -3.84 25.59 2.52
CA ASN A 358 -5.28 25.73 2.52
C ASN A 358 -5.69 26.96 1.67
N ASP A 359 -6.99 27.11 1.40
CA ASP A 359 -7.53 28.25 0.63
C ASP A 359 -7.18 29.61 1.25
N ASP A 360 -6.91 29.68 2.54
CA ASP A 360 -6.50 30.88 3.28
C ASP A 360 -4.97 31.13 3.30
N GLY A 361 -4.20 30.30 2.60
CA GLY A 361 -2.75 30.35 2.55
C GLY A 361 -2.03 29.79 3.77
N SER A 362 -2.75 29.20 4.73
CA SER A 362 -2.13 28.51 5.87
C SER A 362 -1.56 27.15 5.45
N PRO A 363 -0.47 26.67 6.09
CA PRO A 363 0.06 25.33 5.81
C PRO A 363 -0.98 24.24 6.09
N VAL A 364 -1.09 23.29 5.18
CA VAL A 364 -1.92 22.09 5.39
C VAL A 364 -1.29 21.24 6.50
N ARG A 365 -2.10 20.80 7.42
CA ARG A 365 -1.66 19.92 8.49
C ARG A 365 -1.33 18.51 7.96
N LEU A 366 -0.16 18.01 8.35
CA LEU A 366 0.35 16.71 7.90
C LEU A 366 -0.49 15.52 8.35
N ASP A 367 -1.22 15.64 9.43
CA ASP A 367 -2.14 14.63 9.95
C ASP A 367 -3.55 14.73 9.34
N LYS A 368 -3.77 15.70 8.47
CA LYS A 368 -5.05 15.99 7.83
C LYS A 368 -4.99 15.95 6.31
N ALA A 369 -3.81 16.09 5.73
CA ALA A 369 -3.64 16.16 4.30
C ALA A 369 -2.47 15.32 3.82
N PHE A 370 -2.57 14.87 2.60
CA PHE A 370 -1.47 14.24 1.90
C PHE A 370 -0.39 15.28 1.58
N SER A 371 0.88 14.94 1.81
CA SER A 371 2.01 15.83 1.60
C SER A 371 3.14 15.13 0.85
N TRP A 372 3.68 15.79 -0.14
CA TRP A 372 4.87 15.33 -0.87
C TRP A 372 6.11 15.29 0.02
N GLU A 373 6.24 16.26 0.90
CA GLU A 373 7.37 16.36 1.84
C GLU A 373 7.28 15.31 2.94
N TYR A 374 6.07 14.99 3.38
CA TYR A 374 5.80 14.07 4.46
C TYR A 374 4.79 12.98 4.05
N PRO A 375 5.19 12.06 3.18
CA PRO A 375 4.26 11.09 2.56
C PRO A 375 3.61 10.12 3.54
N LEU A 376 4.13 10.00 4.75
CA LEU A 376 3.59 9.11 5.78
C LEU A 376 2.48 9.74 6.61
N SER A 377 2.28 11.05 6.50
CA SER A 377 1.46 11.79 7.45
C SER A 377 -0.02 11.44 7.37
N VAL A 378 -0.55 11.26 6.18
CA VAL A 378 -2.01 11.11 5.98
C VAL A 378 -2.55 9.83 6.59
N HIS A 379 -1.93 8.71 6.32
CA HIS A 379 -2.46 7.40 6.71
C HIS A 379 -1.69 6.76 7.86
N GLY A 380 -0.46 7.21 8.07
CA GLY A 380 0.45 6.69 9.08
C GLY A 380 0.31 7.31 10.47
N MET A 381 -0.43 8.40 10.60
CA MET A 381 -0.49 9.18 11.85
C MET A 381 -1.57 8.69 12.84
N MET A 382 -2.06 7.48 12.69
CA MET A 382 -3.05 6.88 13.60
C MET A 382 -2.59 6.90 15.06
N HIS A 383 -1.28 6.77 15.32
CA HIS A 383 -0.71 6.87 16.66
C HIS A 383 -0.88 8.25 17.29
N ASN A 384 -1.18 9.29 16.52
CA ASN A 384 -1.47 10.63 17.01
C ASN A 384 -2.94 10.81 17.37
N ALA A 385 -3.83 9.89 17.07
CA ALA A 385 -5.26 10.06 17.31
C ALA A 385 -5.57 10.39 18.79
N VAL A 386 -4.97 9.66 19.73
CA VAL A 386 -5.16 9.92 21.17
C VAL A 386 -4.48 11.23 21.57
N THR A 387 -3.25 11.49 21.08
CA THR A 387 -2.51 12.71 21.39
C THR A 387 -3.23 13.97 20.90
N ASN A 388 -3.78 13.92 19.69
CA ASN A 388 -4.55 15.04 19.12
C ASN A 388 -5.86 15.24 19.87
N ALA A 389 -6.57 14.16 20.21
CA ALA A 389 -7.77 14.23 21.02
C ALA A 389 -7.50 14.85 22.40
N TRP A 390 -6.43 14.41 23.06
CA TRP A 390 -6.00 14.93 24.35
C TRP A 390 -5.60 16.42 24.31
N ARG A 391 -4.91 16.86 23.25
CA ARG A 391 -4.50 18.25 23.05
C ARG A 391 -5.66 19.15 22.61
N GLY A 392 -6.76 18.57 22.12
CA GLY A 392 -7.81 19.33 21.45
C GLY A 392 -7.34 19.97 20.14
N ASP A 393 -6.45 19.32 19.44
CA ASP A 393 -5.80 19.82 18.24
C ASP A 393 -6.16 18.95 17.02
N PRO A 394 -6.73 19.53 15.96
CA PRO A 394 -7.05 20.95 15.70
C PRO A 394 -8.30 21.45 16.42
N TYR A 395 -9.04 20.59 17.05
CA TYR A 395 -10.27 20.87 17.81
C TYR A 395 -10.51 19.81 18.87
N LYS A 396 -11.34 20.13 19.83
CA LYS A 396 -11.70 19.20 20.92
C LYS A 396 -12.49 18.01 20.39
N ILE A 397 -12.06 16.81 20.77
CA ILE A 397 -12.81 15.58 20.57
C ILE A 397 -13.66 15.32 21.82
N ASP A 398 -14.96 15.31 21.66
CA ASP A 398 -15.89 15.07 22.76
C ASP A 398 -16.03 13.58 23.06
N THR A 399 -16.18 12.75 22.04
CA THR A 399 -16.34 11.30 22.17
C THR A 399 -15.31 10.56 21.35
N LEU A 400 -14.51 9.73 21.99
CA LEU A 400 -13.59 8.79 21.34
C LEU A 400 -14.18 7.39 21.38
N MET A 401 -14.47 6.81 20.22
CA MET A 401 -14.92 5.43 20.10
C MET A 401 -13.78 4.54 19.62
N VAL A 402 -13.44 3.52 20.38
CA VAL A 402 -12.39 2.55 20.09
C VAL A 402 -13.01 1.18 19.84
N PHE A 403 -12.68 0.56 18.72
CA PHE A 403 -13.15 -0.76 18.35
C PHE A 403 -11.98 -1.74 18.16
N MET A 404 -11.95 -2.79 18.96
CA MET A 404 -10.96 -3.88 18.93
C MET A 404 -9.50 -3.39 18.82
N ALA A 405 -9.19 -2.31 19.51
CA ALA A 405 -7.85 -1.74 19.55
C ALA A 405 -7.43 -1.47 21.00
N ASN A 406 -6.39 -2.16 21.45
CA ASN A 406 -5.86 -2.01 22.80
C ASN A 406 -4.84 -0.87 22.85
N ILE A 407 -5.30 0.38 22.70
CA ILE A 407 -4.46 1.58 22.60
C ILE A 407 -3.71 1.90 23.90
N ALA A 408 -4.20 1.46 25.04
CA ALA A 408 -3.53 1.64 26.34
C ALA A 408 -2.37 0.65 26.55
N TRP A 409 -2.17 -0.31 25.65
CA TRP A 409 -1.12 -1.32 25.73
C TRP A 409 -0.26 -1.38 24.47
N ASN A 410 -0.87 -1.39 23.31
CA ASN A 410 -0.19 -1.46 22.03
C ASN A 410 -0.80 -0.46 21.03
N SER A 411 -0.33 -0.44 19.79
CA SER A 411 -0.84 0.42 18.72
C SER A 411 -0.78 1.93 19.01
N SER A 412 0.07 2.35 19.93
CA SER A 412 0.20 3.76 20.32
C SER A 412 1.63 4.29 20.33
N MET A 413 2.64 3.46 20.07
CA MET A 413 4.07 3.81 20.09
C MET A 413 4.59 4.32 21.45
N ASN A 414 3.74 4.99 22.24
CA ASN A 414 4.05 5.53 23.57
C ASN A 414 2.96 5.11 24.55
N THR A 415 3.00 3.86 24.99
CA THR A 415 1.98 3.25 25.84
C THR A 415 1.80 3.99 27.17
N SER A 416 2.90 4.38 27.84
CA SER A 416 2.83 5.13 29.11
C SER A 416 2.17 6.50 28.92
N GLY A 417 2.57 7.25 27.89
CA GLY A 417 1.98 8.55 27.60
C GLY A 417 0.49 8.45 27.23
N VAL A 418 0.08 7.40 26.50
CA VAL A 418 -1.35 7.20 26.19
C VAL A 418 -2.17 6.95 27.46
N ARG A 419 -1.66 6.16 28.40
CA ARG A 419 -2.33 5.95 29.70
C ARG A 419 -2.46 7.23 30.51
N GLU A 420 -1.43 8.07 30.49
CA GLU A 420 -1.46 9.40 31.11
C GLU A 420 -2.52 10.28 30.44
N MET A 421 -2.53 10.36 29.12
CA MET A 421 -3.49 11.15 28.33
C MET A 421 -4.94 10.73 28.57
N LEU A 422 -5.23 9.43 28.69
CA LEU A 422 -6.57 8.91 28.97
C LEU A 422 -7.06 9.24 30.38
N ASN A 423 -6.16 9.53 31.32
CA ASN A 423 -6.49 9.91 32.70
C ASN A 423 -6.38 11.40 32.97
N ASP A 424 -5.84 12.17 32.02
CA ASP A 424 -5.55 13.58 32.24
C ASP A 424 -6.83 14.43 32.26
N ARG A 425 -6.82 15.46 33.11
CA ARG A 425 -7.96 16.34 33.34
C ARG A 425 -7.57 17.79 33.08
N ASP A 426 -8.54 18.57 32.69
CA ASP A 426 -8.42 20.01 32.59
C ASP A 426 -8.53 20.68 33.98
N ASP A 427 -8.39 22.00 34.00
CA ASP A 427 -8.42 22.80 35.23
C ASP A 427 -9.80 22.73 35.94
N ASP A 428 -10.86 22.39 35.23
CA ASP A 428 -12.22 22.20 35.76
C ASP A 428 -12.44 20.77 36.29
N GLY A 429 -11.41 19.93 36.23
CA GLY A 429 -11.44 18.53 36.67
C GLY A 429 -12.15 17.56 35.75
N GLN A 430 -12.50 18.00 34.52
CA GLN A 430 -13.05 17.14 33.48
C GLN A 430 -11.94 16.42 32.73
N TYR A 431 -12.21 15.20 32.26
CA TYR A 431 -11.24 14.53 31.39
C TYR A 431 -11.05 15.31 30.09
N LYS A 432 -9.80 15.42 29.63
CA LYS A 432 -9.46 16.07 28.35
C LYS A 432 -10.04 15.32 27.14
N ILE A 433 -10.24 14.00 27.27
CA ILE A 433 -11.08 13.18 26.38
C ILE A 433 -12.34 12.85 27.17
N PRO A 434 -13.45 13.62 27.03
CA PRO A 434 -14.56 13.59 27.98
C PRO A 434 -15.32 12.26 28.03
N PHE A 435 -15.41 11.55 26.91
CA PHE A 435 -16.16 10.30 26.84
C PHE A 435 -15.47 9.25 25.99
N LEU A 436 -15.08 8.14 26.59
CA LEU A 436 -14.43 7.02 25.94
C LEU A 436 -15.37 5.82 25.84
N ILE A 437 -15.71 5.43 24.62
CA ILE A 437 -16.48 4.22 24.32
C ILE A 437 -15.52 3.16 23.81
N VAL A 438 -15.52 1.97 24.41
CA VAL A 438 -14.72 0.84 23.95
C VAL A 438 -15.62 -0.33 23.59
N ALA A 439 -15.54 -0.77 22.33
CA ALA A 439 -16.16 -2.01 21.87
C ALA A 439 -15.07 -3.07 21.70
N ASP A 440 -15.10 -4.11 22.51
CA ASP A 440 -14.10 -5.17 22.49
C ASP A 440 -14.73 -6.53 22.86
N ALA A 441 -14.20 -7.59 22.24
CA ALA A 441 -14.56 -8.97 22.54
C ALA A 441 -13.81 -9.51 23.77
N PHE A 442 -12.79 -8.79 24.26
CA PHE A 442 -11.95 -9.17 25.39
C PHE A 442 -11.84 -8.00 26.37
N GLN A 443 -11.63 -8.32 27.62
CA GLN A 443 -11.32 -7.32 28.63
C GLN A 443 -9.84 -6.91 28.52
N SER A 444 -9.56 -6.08 27.52
CA SER A 444 -8.23 -5.53 27.28
C SER A 444 -7.92 -4.38 28.24
N GLU A 445 -6.65 -3.94 28.32
CA GLU A 445 -6.24 -2.84 29.19
C GLU A 445 -6.97 -1.54 28.86
N THR A 446 -7.33 -1.30 27.61
CA THR A 446 -8.07 -0.10 27.21
C THR A 446 -9.49 -0.08 27.78
N VAL A 447 -10.12 -1.24 27.98
CA VAL A 447 -11.46 -1.34 28.57
C VAL A 447 -11.51 -0.76 29.98
N ALA A 448 -10.39 -0.82 30.73
CA ALA A 448 -10.32 -0.26 32.09
C ALA A 448 -10.41 1.28 32.14
N TYR A 449 -10.22 1.97 31.01
CA TYR A 449 -10.31 3.42 30.90
C TYR A 449 -11.66 3.89 30.33
N ALA A 450 -12.51 2.97 29.88
CA ALA A 450 -13.74 3.30 29.20
C ALA A 450 -14.82 3.84 30.15
N ASP A 451 -15.54 4.87 29.72
CA ASP A 451 -16.77 5.33 30.33
C ASP A 451 -17.96 4.43 29.97
N LEU A 452 -17.92 3.88 28.74
CA LEU A 452 -18.92 2.92 28.25
C LEU A 452 -18.23 1.75 27.55
N VAL A 453 -18.55 0.55 27.98
CA VAL A 453 -18.09 -0.70 27.37
C VAL A 453 -19.23 -1.34 26.58
N LEU A 454 -18.98 -1.62 25.30
CA LEU A 454 -19.86 -2.36 24.42
C LEU A 454 -19.27 -3.76 24.20
N PRO A 455 -19.80 -4.81 24.85
CA PRO A 455 -19.25 -6.15 24.69
C PRO A 455 -19.51 -6.65 23.26
N ASP A 456 -18.42 -6.83 22.50
CA ASP A 456 -18.45 -7.36 21.15
C ASP A 456 -18.41 -8.90 21.16
N THR A 457 -18.61 -9.49 20.02
CA THR A 457 -18.57 -10.92 19.78
C THR A 457 -17.19 -11.38 19.29
N THR A 458 -16.88 -12.64 19.58
CA THR A 458 -15.72 -13.30 19.02
C THR A 458 -15.93 -13.65 17.52
N TYR A 459 -14.88 -14.10 16.86
CA TYR A 459 -14.95 -14.55 15.47
C TYR A 459 -15.85 -15.77 15.24
N LEU A 460 -16.10 -16.56 16.28
CA LEU A 460 -16.98 -17.73 16.19
C LEU A 460 -18.47 -17.37 16.31
N GLU A 461 -18.77 -16.16 16.77
CA GLU A 461 -20.11 -15.71 17.15
C GLU A 461 -20.71 -14.68 16.18
N ARG A 462 -19.97 -14.26 15.13
CA ARG A 462 -20.44 -13.22 14.19
C ARG A 462 -20.18 -13.55 12.74
N HIS A 463 -20.98 -12.95 11.88
CA HIS A 463 -20.71 -12.89 10.44
C HIS A 463 -19.61 -11.87 10.17
N ASP A 464 -18.76 -12.20 9.20
CA ASP A 464 -17.80 -11.27 8.60
C ASP A 464 -17.69 -11.53 7.11
N VAL A 465 -17.35 -10.50 6.35
CA VAL A 465 -17.04 -10.60 4.92
C VAL A 465 -15.64 -10.06 4.69
N MET A 466 -14.86 -10.79 3.94
CA MET A 466 -13.51 -10.39 3.54
C MET A 466 -13.36 -10.58 2.05
N SER A 467 -12.97 -9.53 1.35
CA SER A 467 -12.61 -9.64 -0.06
C SER A 467 -11.32 -10.43 -0.21
N MET A 468 -11.34 -11.39 -1.13
CA MET A 468 -10.19 -12.19 -1.54
C MET A 468 -9.80 -11.88 -3.00
N LEU A 469 -10.30 -10.76 -3.50
CA LEU A 469 -10.21 -10.36 -4.91
C LEU A 469 -8.80 -10.39 -5.49
N ASP A 470 -7.80 -10.26 -4.68
CA ASP A 470 -6.45 -9.86 -5.07
C ASP A 470 -5.38 -10.70 -4.42
N ARG A 471 -5.76 -11.77 -3.77
CA ARG A 471 -4.78 -12.59 -3.08
C ARG A 471 -4.51 -13.88 -3.83
N PRO A 472 -3.25 -14.19 -4.13
CA PRO A 472 -2.86 -15.50 -4.65
C PRO A 472 -2.95 -16.58 -3.56
N ILE A 473 -3.80 -16.38 -2.55
CA ILE A 473 -4.01 -17.30 -1.44
C ILE A 473 -5.16 -18.28 -1.68
N SER A 474 -5.95 -18.10 -2.72
CA SER A 474 -6.96 -19.08 -3.12
C SER A 474 -6.59 -19.68 -4.47
N GLU A 475 -6.92 -20.94 -4.68
CA GLU A 475 -6.76 -21.61 -5.98
C GLU A 475 -7.86 -21.21 -6.98
N TYR A 476 -8.63 -20.16 -6.70
CA TYR A 476 -9.65 -19.66 -7.60
C TYR A 476 -9.04 -18.82 -8.72
N ASP A 477 -9.48 -19.10 -9.94
CA ASP A 477 -9.09 -18.38 -11.15
C ASP A 477 -9.86 -17.05 -11.32
N GLY A 478 -10.14 -16.34 -10.26
CA GLY A 478 -10.87 -15.09 -10.35
C GLY A 478 -11.17 -14.42 -9.02
N PRO A 479 -11.89 -13.29 -9.07
CA PRO A 479 -12.30 -12.56 -7.88
C PRO A 479 -13.18 -13.43 -6.98
N ALA A 480 -12.88 -13.46 -5.69
CA ALA A 480 -13.66 -14.17 -4.70
C ALA A 480 -13.79 -13.36 -3.41
N ASP A 481 -14.95 -13.45 -2.79
CA ASP A 481 -15.16 -12.96 -1.43
C ASP A 481 -15.34 -14.15 -0.48
N SER A 482 -14.79 -14.02 0.72
CA SER A 482 -14.96 -15.01 1.78
C SER A 482 -15.97 -14.51 2.80
N VAL A 483 -16.92 -15.37 3.10
CA VAL A 483 -17.91 -15.12 4.16
C VAL A 483 -17.69 -16.05 5.31
N ARG A 484 -17.48 -15.49 6.49
CA ARG A 484 -17.46 -16.25 7.71
C ARG A 484 -18.87 -16.26 8.32
N ILE A 485 -19.38 -17.45 8.56
CA ILE A 485 -20.66 -17.68 9.21
C ILE A 485 -20.39 -18.05 10.67
N PRO A 486 -21.13 -17.50 11.65
CA PRO A 486 -20.97 -17.89 13.04
C PRO A 486 -21.31 -19.37 13.26
N VAL A 487 -20.55 -20.01 14.13
CA VAL A 487 -20.75 -21.40 14.54
C VAL A 487 -21.33 -21.50 15.95
N LEU A 488 -21.31 -20.40 16.69
CA LEU A 488 -21.89 -20.26 18.03
C LEU A 488 -22.78 -19.02 18.07
N PRO A 489 -23.84 -19.02 18.88
CA PRO A 489 -24.57 -17.80 19.16
C PRO A 489 -23.72 -16.86 20.04
N PRO A 490 -23.95 -15.55 20.01
CA PRO A 490 -23.34 -14.61 20.94
C PRO A 490 -23.62 -14.99 22.40
N THR A 491 -22.61 -14.82 23.24
CA THR A 491 -22.71 -15.15 24.68
C THR A 491 -23.19 -13.96 25.47
N GLY A 492 -24.18 -14.18 26.35
CA GLY A 492 -24.71 -13.13 27.23
C GLY A 492 -25.30 -11.94 26.47
N GLU A 493 -24.85 -10.74 26.82
CA GLU A 493 -25.26 -9.48 26.16
C GLU A 493 -24.36 -9.03 25.04
N CYS A 494 -23.38 -9.88 24.61
CA CYS A 494 -22.49 -9.57 23.52
C CYS A 494 -23.25 -9.39 22.19
N ARG A 495 -22.90 -8.34 21.45
CA ARG A 495 -23.50 -8.04 20.14
C ARG A 495 -22.41 -7.72 19.13
N PRO A 496 -22.53 -8.23 17.89
CA PRO A 496 -21.62 -7.80 16.84
C PRO A 496 -21.58 -6.27 16.72
N PHE A 497 -20.41 -5.69 16.75
CA PHE A 497 -20.26 -4.24 16.65
C PHE A 497 -20.87 -3.66 15.36
N GLN A 498 -20.89 -4.46 14.30
CA GLN A 498 -21.60 -4.12 13.06
C GLN A 498 -23.08 -3.86 13.30
N ASP A 499 -23.73 -4.71 14.08
CA ASP A 499 -25.16 -4.57 14.38
C ASP A 499 -25.42 -3.37 15.29
N VAL A 500 -24.48 -3.07 16.19
CA VAL A 500 -24.52 -1.87 17.02
C VAL A 500 -24.45 -0.61 16.16
N LEU A 501 -23.54 -0.55 15.18
CA LEU A 501 -23.43 0.58 14.27
C LEU A 501 -24.67 0.77 13.39
N ILE A 502 -25.26 -0.31 12.90
CA ILE A 502 -26.48 -0.27 12.09
C ILE A 502 -27.66 0.27 12.94
N GLU A 503 -27.79 -0.20 14.18
CA GLU A 503 -28.83 0.29 15.08
C GLU A 503 -28.59 1.74 15.46
N LEU A 504 -27.37 2.11 15.85
CA LEU A 504 -27.01 3.47 16.22
C LEU A 504 -27.23 4.44 15.05
N GLY A 505 -26.81 4.04 13.84
CA GLY A 505 -27.04 4.81 12.62
C GLY A 505 -28.52 5.06 12.34
N SER A 506 -29.38 4.06 12.57
CA SER A 506 -30.83 4.20 12.45
C SER A 506 -31.42 5.11 13.54
N ARG A 507 -30.98 4.97 14.79
CA ARG A 507 -31.44 5.83 15.92
C ARG A 507 -31.05 7.29 15.71
N LEU A 508 -29.88 7.54 15.12
CA LEU A 508 -29.40 8.87 14.74
C LEU A 508 -30.03 9.36 13.43
N LYS A 509 -30.91 8.58 12.80
CA LYS A 509 -31.58 8.89 11.54
C LYS A 509 -30.58 9.17 10.39
N LEU A 510 -29.45 8.50 10.39
CA LEU A 510 -28.47 8.61 9.31
C LEU A 510 -29.05 7.99 8.02
N PRO A 511 -28.99 8.69 6.87
CA PRO A 511 -29.70 8.28 5.64
C PRO A 511 -29.33 6.88 5.12
N ALA A 512 -28.06 6.44 5.28
CA ALA A 512 -27.65 5.12 4.85
C ALA A 512 -28.28 3.98 5.68
N PHE A 513 -28.72 4.26 6.92
CA PHE A 513 -29.23 3.28 7.88
C PHE A 513 -30.74 3.41 8.15
N THR A 514 -31.39 4.42 7.60
CA THR A 514 -32.78 4.75 7.86
C THR A 514 -33.57 4.77 6.56
N SER A 515 -34.73 4.14 6.55
CA SER A 515 -35.66 4.17 5.42
C SER A 515 -36.39 5.52 5.33
N ALA A 516 -37.03 5.81 4.19
CA ALA A 516 -37.75 7.07 3.98
C ALA A 516 -38.90 7.31 4.99
N ASP A 517 -39.49 6.26 5.53
CA ASP A 517 -40.51 6.30 6.57
C ASP A 517 -39.95 6.47 7.99
N GLY A 518 -38.64 6.59 8.14
CA GLY A 518 -37.94 6.71 9.41
C GLY A 518 -37.68 5.39 10.14
N SER A 519 -38.05 4.26 9.53
CA SER A 519 -37.77 2.94 10.10
C SER A 519 -36.30 2.52 9.87
N ARG A 520 -35.85 1.53 10.64
CA ARG A 520 -34.52 0.92 10.47
C ARG A 520 -34.45 0.23 9.11
N LYS A 521 -33.43 0.58 8.32
CA LYS A 521 -33.26 0.08 6.95
C LYS A 521 -32.75 -1.35 6.89
N PHE A 522 -31.85 -1.73 7.79
CA PHE A 522 -31.25 -3.06 7.85
C PHE A 522 -31.47 -3.67 9.23
N ARG A 523 -31.87 -4.93 9.26
CA ARG A 523 -32.12 -5.67 10.51
C ARG A 523 -30.82 -5.92 11.28
N ASP A 524 -29.78 -6.39 10.58
CA ASP A 524 -28.52 -6.84 11.12
C ASP A 524 -27.41 -6.72 10.02
N TYR A 525 -26.20 -7.07 10.36
CA TYR A 525 -25.07 -7.02 9.42
C TYR A 525 -25.22 -7.97 8.20
N PRO A 526 -25.68 -9.23 8.33
CA PRO A 526 -25.99 -10.04 7.16
C PRO A 526 -27.00 -9.39 6.21
N ASP A 527 -28.02 -8.78 6.75
CA ASP A 527 -29.01 -8.06 5.95
C ASP A 527 -28.40 -6.83 5.25
N PHE A 528 -27.54 -6.09 5.95
CA PHE A 528 -26.76 -5.00 5.36
C PHE A 528 -25.90 -5.50 4.20
N VAL A 529 -25.10 -6.54 4.39
CA VAL A 529 -24.21 -7.09 3.37
C VAL A 529 -24.97 -7.49 2.10
N VAL A 530 -26.15 -8.06 2.26
CA VAL A 530 -26.95 -8.52 1.11
C VAL A 530 -27.67 -7.38 0.38
N ASN A 531 -28.11 -6.35 1.11
CA ASN A 531 -29.06 -5.37 0.59
C ASN A 531 -28.52 -3.95 0.43
N TYR A 532 -27.32 -3.63 0.98
CA TYR A 532 -26.76 -2.30 0.82
C TYR A 532 -26.24 -2.08 -0.60
N GLU A 533 -26.70 -1.00 -1.22
CA GLU A 533 -26.27 -0.56 -2.55
C GLU A 533 -26.11 0.97 -2.57
N THR A 534 -25.05 1.46 -3.18
CA THR A 534 -24.87 2.89 -3.49
C THR A 534 -25.52 3.26 -4.82
N SER A 535 -25.56 2.31 -5.74
CA SER A 535 -26.31 2.35 -7.01
C SER A 535 -26.77 0.93 -7.34
N PRO A 536 -27.81 0.76 -8.17
CA PRO A 536 -28.29 -0.57 -8.52
C PRO A 536 -27.19 -1.48 -9.07
N GLY A 537 -27.04 -2.66 -8.48
CA GLY A 537 -26.01 -3.65 -8.86
C GLY A 537 -24.61 -3.40 -8.27
N SER A 538 -24.43 -2.38 -7.43
CA SER A 538 -23.16 -2.06 -6.77
C SER A 538 -23.07 -2.56 -5.33
N GLY A 539 -24.11 -3.20 -4.84
CA GLY A 539 -24.16 -3.71 -3.47
C GLY A 539 -23.19 -4.86 -3.23
N ILE A 540 -22.68 -4.94 -2.00
CA ILE A 540 -21.75 -6.01 -1.58
C ILE A 540 -22.36 -7.37 -1.84
N GLY A 541 -23.63 -7.59 -1.49
CA GLY A 541 -24.32 -8.85 -1.72
C GLY A 541 -24.46 -9.22 -3.20
N PHE A 542 -24.60 -8.22 -4.08
CA PHE A 542 -24.62 -8.44 -5.53
C PHE A 542 -23.21 -8.80 -6.04
N LEU A 543 -22.20 -8.02 -5.65
CA LEU A 543 -20.81 -8.25 -6.07
C LEU A 543 -20.24 -9.56 -5.54
N ALA A 544 -20.64 -9.96 -4.33
CA ALA A 544 -20.27 -11.24 -3.73
C ALA A 544 -21.08 -12.44 -4.29
N GLY A 545 -22.03 -12.18 -5.16
CA GLY A 545 -22.88 -13.23 -5.71
C GLY A 545 -23.97 -13.78 -4.77
N TRP A 546 -24.22 -13.10 -3.67
CA TRP A 546 -25.29 -13.46 -2.73
C TRP A 546 -26.66 -12.97 -3.18
N ARG A 547 -26.66 -12.06 -4.14
CA ARG A 547 -27.84 -11.48 -4.73
C ARG A 547 -27.71 -11.52 -6.25
N GLY A 548 -28.62 -12.23 -6.91
CA GLY A 548 -28.66 -12.32 -8.36
C GLY A 548 -29.15 -11.04 -9.03
N LYS A 549 -29.00 -10.94 -10.34
CA LYS A 549 -29.43 -9.79 -11.16
C LYS A 549 -30.94 -9.55 -11.10
N GLY A 550 -31.73 -10.60 -10.87
CA GLY A 550 -33.18 -10.54 -10.68
C GLY A 550 -33.61 -10.25 -9.24
N GLY A 551 -32.68 -10.00 -8.31
CA GLY A 551 -32.94 -9.77 -6.90
C GLY A 551 -32.97 -11.04 -6.05
N GLU A 552 -32.63 -12.18 -6.62
CA GLU A 552 -32.51 -13.46 -5.89
C GLU A 552 -31.42 -13.34 -4.83
N LYS A 553 -31.67 -13.94 -3.67
CA LYS A 553 -30.73 -13.92 -2.55
C LYS A 553 -30.10 -15.30 -2.39
N PHE A 554 -28.78 -15.33 -2.42
CA PHE A 554 -27.98 -16.53 -2.20
C PHE A 554 -27.24 -16.39 -0.88
N MET A 555 -27.36 -17.40 -0.03
CA MET A 555 -26.68 -17.47 1.26
C MET A 555 -26.08 -18.85 1.45
N LYS A 556 -25.07 -18.96 2.32
CA LYS A 556 -24.44 -20.23 2.71
C LYS A 556 -23.69 -20.96 1.59
N GLY A 557 -22.96 -20.21 0.77
CA GLY A 557 -22.06 -20.84 -0.22
C GLY A 557 -22.76 -21.44 -1.41
N GLU A 558 -23.99 -21.09 -1.67
CA GLU A 558 -24.62 -21.40 -2.95
C GLU A 558 -23.85 -20.68 -4.07
N PRO A 559 -23.56 -21.35 -5.17
CA PRO A 559 -22.82 -20.75 -6.26
C PRO A 559 -23.59 -19.57 -6.85
N ASN A 560 -22.86 -18.50 -7.15
CA ASN A 560 -23.43 -17.41 -7.92
C ASN A 560 -23.82 -17.93 -9.31
N PRO A 561 -25.07 -17.92 -9.69
CA PRO A 561 -25.48 -18.27 -11.04
C PRO A 561 -25.12 -17.10 -11.98
N LYS A 562 -23.90 -17.06 -12.44
CA LYS A 562 -23.50 -16.11 -13.48
C LYS A 562 -24.09 -16.47 -14.81
#